data_4a0f90fc4130f2c7867a1a0091ee31e9
#
_entry.id   4a0f90fc4130f2c7867a1a0091ee31e9
#
_cell.length_a   1.000
_cell.length_b   1.000
_cell.length_c   1.000
_cell.angle_alpha   90.00
_cell.angle_beta   90.00
_cell.angle_gamma   90.00
#
_symmetry.space_group_name_H-M   'P 1'
#
loop_
_entity.id
_entity.type
_entity.pdbx_description
1 polymer ?
#
loop_
_entity_poly.entity_id
_entity_poly.type
_entity_poly.pdbx_seq_one_letter_code
_entity_poly.pdbx_strand_id
1 'polypeptide(L)'
;MPPIEFMFVDGPLLNDGSLSYSDLPDNQSDPDNPSSNLYDPNAPDKRQRMWFHEPSSLKSEKEKEKLEGVDASLLWLSQCWNVSLDSDPYHGILAFSQGAALAAMLPLITARHYVFSKLRFVMLVSGYIPNPPPSAGFGGATLADHFSTEFVDMPSLHIVGQANDIVLPSESNRLVQRFVDPVVYRHDHGHCLPATLECFNVIGEFIRQRGLELMKVRSS
;
A
#
# COMPACT_ATOMS: atom_id res chain seq x y z
N MET A 1 -9.21 -6.35 23.55
CA MET A 1 -9.12 -6.33 22.06
C MET A 1 -8.39 -7.59 21.63
N PRO A 2 -8.77 -8.22 20.52
CA PRO A 2 -7.97 -9.29 19.96
C PRO A 2 -6.56 -8.77 19.63
N PRO A 3 -5.54 -9.64 19.57
CA PRO A 3 -4.21 -9.24 19.14
C PRO A 3 -4.26 -8.67 17.73
N ILE A 4 -3.40 -7.70 17.43
CA ILE A 4 -3.22 -7.17 16.08
C ILE A 4 -2.13 -8.00 15.42
N GLU A 5 -2.45 -8.62 14.30
CA GLU A 5 -1.50 -9.39 13.49
C GLU A 5 -1.07 -8.57 12.28
N PHE A 6 0.23 -8.58 11.99
CA PHE A 6 0.81 -7.92 10.82
C PHE A 6 1.43 -8.95 9.90
N MET A 7 1.08 -8.87 8.61
CA MET A 7 1.82 -9.53 7.55
C MET A 7 2.63 -8.48 6.79
N PHE A 8 3.91 -8.73 6.59
CA PHE A 8 4.80 -7.85 5.86
C PHE A 8 4.95 -8.36 4.43
N VAL A 9 4.80 -7.48 3.45
CA VAL A 9 4.96 -7.80 2.03
C VAL A 9 5.81 -6.74 1.35
N ASP A 10 6.72 -7.18 0.48
CA ASP A 10 7.52 -6.32 -0.38
C ASP A 10 6.95 -6.27 -1.79
N GLY A 11 7.31 -5.22 -2.53
CA GLY A 11 6.94 -5.10 -3.94
C GLY A 11 7.51 -6.25 -4.77
N PRO A 12 6.78 -6.76 -5.78
CA PRO A 12 7.20 -7.91 -6.57
C PRO A 12 8.24 -7.57 -7.64
N LEU A 13 8.47 -6.29 -7.93
CA LEU A 13 9.37 -5.84 -8.98
C LEU A 13 10.80 -5.68 -8.45
N LEU A 14 11.77 -6.02 -9.27
CA LEU A 14 13.18 -5.74 -9.03
C LEU A 14 13.60 -4.44 -9.74
N ASN A 15 14.68 -3.85 -9.27
CA ASN A 15 15.22 -2.58 -9.79
C ASN A 15 15.57 -2.63 -11.29
N ASP A 16 15.83 -3.83 -11.83
CA ASP A 16 16.12 -4.08 -13.25
C ASP A 16 14.86 -4.27 -14.12
N GLY A 17 13.67 -4.13 -13.53
CA GLY A 17 12.38 -4.29 -14.20
C GLY A 17 11.89 -5.74 -14.28
N SER A 18 12.65 -6.71 -13.79
CA SER A 18 12.22 -8.10 -13.79
C SER A 18 11.24 -8.37 -12.64
N LEU A 19 10.35 -9.37 -12.82
CA LEU A 19 9.50 -9.89 -11.77
C LEU A 19 10.28 -10.94 -10.97
N SER A 20 10.27 -10.82 -9.65
CA SER A 20 10.78 -11.86 -8.78
C SER A 20 9.71 -12.94 -8.59
N TYR A 21 9.65 -13.91 -9.51
CA TYR A 21 8.69 -15.02 -9.44
C TYR A 21 8.94 -15.98 -8.27
N SER A 22 10.10 -15.92 -7.63
CA SER A 22 10.43 -16.74 -6.46
C SER A 22 9.56 -16.44 -5.24
N ASP A 23 8.84 -15.32 -5.25
CA ASP A 23 8.04 -14.85 -4.12
C ASP A 23 6.53 -14.97 -4.36
N LEU A 24 6.11 -15.56 -5.48
CA LEU A 24 4.71 -15.92 -5.68
C LEU A 24 4.35 -17.04 -4.69
N PRO A 25 3.26 -16.92 -3.91
CA PRO A 25 2.78 -18.03 -3.12
C PRO A 25 2.47 -19.18 -4.08
N ASP A 26 3.32 -20.20 -4.05
CA ASP A 26 3.10 -21.40 -4.83
C ASP A 26 1.88 -22.10 -4.22
N ASN A 27 0.79 -22.22 -4.97
CA ASN A 27 -0.39 -22.98 -4.57
C ASN A 27 -0.12 -24.51 -4.57
N GLN A 28 1.13 -24.92 -4.75
CA GLN A 28 1.59 -26.27 -4.60
C GLN A 28 2.65 -26.28 -3.49
N SER A 29 2.18 -26.46 -2.26
CA SER A 29 3.05 -26.79 -1.13
C SER A 29 3.73 -28.12 -1.44
N ASP A 30 4.96 -28.06 -1.94
CA ASP A 30 5.88 -29.18 -1.89
C ASP A 30 6.35 -29.29 -0.44
N PRO A 31 5.91 -30.31 0.31
CA PRO A 31 6.27 -30.51 1.73
C PRO A 31 7.77 -30.73 1.95
N ASP A 32 8.52 -30.98 0.87
CA ASP A 32 9.96 -31.26 0.91
C ASP A 32 10.83 -30.06 0.51
N ASN A 33 10.22 -28.89 0.17
CA ASN A 33 10.97 -27.68 -0.15
C ASN A 33 10.89 -26.65 0.99
N PRO A 34 11.90 -26.52 1.85
CA PRO A 34 11.92 -25.54 2.95
C PRO A 34 12.13 -24.08 2.50
N SER A 35 12.17 -23.79 1.21
CA SER A 35 12.40 -22.45 0.67
C SER A 35 11.14 -21.58 0.54
N SER A 36 9.99 -21.99 1.10
CA SER A 36 8.75 -21.21 1.14
C SER A 36 8.72 -20.12 2.25
N ASN A 37 9.85 -19.79 2.87
CA ASN A 37 9.92 -18.69 3.82
C ASN A 37 9.87 -17.36 3.08
N LEU A 38 8.71 -16.75 3.03
CA LEU A 38 8.39 -15.45 2.44
C LEU A 38 9.23 -14.29 2.99
N TYR A 39 9.98 -14.49 4.07
CA TYR A 39 10.89 -13.50 4.63
C TYR A 39 12.02 -14.20 5.39
N ASP A 40 13.20 -14.28 4.80
CA ASP A 40 14.44 -14.55 5.52
C ASP A 40 15.14 -13.20 5.79
N PRO A 41 15.11 -12.69 7.02
CA PRO A 41 15.80 -11.46 7.37
C PRO A 41 17.32 -11.58 7.22
N ASN A 42 17.85 -12.79 7.04
CA ASN A 42 19.27 -13.07 6.84
C ASN A 42 19.62 -13.38 5.38
N ALA A 43 18.62 -13.47 4.49
CA ALA A 43 18.89 -13.67 3.08
C ALA A 43 19.60 -12.44 2.49
N PRO A 44 20.74 -12.61 1.81
CA PRO A 44 21.49 -11.48 1.27
C PRO A 44 20.91 -10.91 -0.02
N ASP A 45 19.58 -10.94 -0.20
CA ASP A 45 18.97 -10.30 -1.36
C ASP A 45 18.99 -8.77 -1.17
N LYS A 46 20.10 -8.19 -1.57
CA LYS A 46 20.32 -6.73 -1.56
C LYS A 46 19.62 -6.02 -2.71
N ARG A 47 18.78 -6.72 -3.49
CA ARG A 47 18.07 -6.12 -4.61
C ARG A 47 16.94 -5.24 -4.04
N GLN A 48 16.94 -4.01 -4.49
CA GLN A 48 15.90 -3.07 -4.12
C GLN A 48 14.57 -3.52 -4.77
N ARG A 49 13.52 -3.68 -3.96
CA ARG A 49 12.20 -4.06 -4.42
C ARG A 49 11.33 -2.83 -4.61
N MET A 50 10.45 -2.89 -5.61
CA MET A 50 9.59 -1.79 -6.03
C MET A 50 8.16 -2.26 -6.23
N TRP A 51 7.22 -1.33 -6.09
CA TRP A 51 5.82 -1.56 -6.40
C TRP A 51 5.46 -1.17 -7.84
N PHE A 52 6.19 -0.21 -8.41
CA PHE A 52 6.04 0.21 -9.80
C PHE A 52 7.29 1.00 -10.23
N HIS A 53 7.50 1.08 -11.54
CA HIS A 53 8.55 1.91 -12.10
C HIS A 53 8.00 3.27 -12.48
N GLU A 54 8.64 4.33 -11.97
CA GLU A 54 8.38 5.69 -12.42
C GLU A 54 9.09 5.94 -13.75
N PRO A 55 8.50 6.73 -14.66
CA PRO A 55 9.11 7.01 -15.95
C PRO A 55 10.47 7.66 -15.78
N SER A 56 11.52 7.07 -16.33
CA SER A 56 12.82 7.71 -16.36
C SER A 56 12.84 8.89 -17.33
N SER A 57 13.67 9.88 -17.04
CA SER A 57 13.90 11.03 -17.93
C SER A 57 14.41 10.66 -19.35
N LEU A 58 14.84 9.39 -19.53
CA LEU A 58 15.37 8.87 -20.79
C LEU A 58 14.30 8.25 -21.70
N LYS A 59 13.05 8.10 -21.22
CA LYS A 59 11.94 7.54 -22.02
C LYS A 59 11.31 8.62 -22.91
N SER A 60 10.73 8.20 -24.02
CA SER A 60 9.96 9.08 -24.92
C SER A 60 8.73 9.65 -24.18
N GLU A 61 8.19 10.78 -24.65
CA GLU A 61 7.02 11.42 -23.99
C GLU A 61 5.80 10.48 -23.87
N LYS A 62 5.59 9.57 -24.86
CA LYS A 62 4.53 8.56 -24.79
C LYS A 62 4.78 7.46 -23.75
N GLU A 63 6.04 7.13 -23.48
CA GLU A 63 6.42 6.13 -22.47
C GLU A 63 6.43 6.72 -21.06
N LYS A 64 6.54 8.06 -20.93
CA LYS A 64 6.42 8.77 -19.64
C LYS A 64 5.00 8.86 -19.12
N GLU A 65 3.99 8.53 -19.94
CA GLU A 65 2.58 8.60 -19.55
C GLU A 65 2.10 7.38 -18.76
N LYS A 66 2.95 6.37 -18.54
CA LYS A 66 2.53 5.11 -17.91
C LYS A 66 3.48 4.68 -16.80
N LEU A 67 2.93 4.40 -15.60
CA LEU A 67 3.63 3.67 -14.56
C LEU A 67 3.65 2.18 -14.90
N GLU A 68 4.84 1.62 -15.05
CA GLU A 68 5.00 0.19 -15.35
C GLU A 68 4.96 -0.64 -14.06
N GLY A 69 4.34 -1.81 -14.12
CA GLY A 69 4.34 -2.79 -13.03
C GLY A 69 3.23 -2.62 -11.99
N VAL A 70 2.39 -1.59 -12.08
CA VAL A 70 1.25 -1.41 -11.16
C VAL A 70 0.31 -2.60 -11.19
N ASP A 71 -0.03 -3.10 -12.39
CA ASP A 71 -0.92 -4.27 -12.55
C ASP A 71 -0.33 -5.52 -11.91
N ALA A 72 0.99 -5.75 -12.08
CA ALA A 72 1.69 -6.87 -11.46
C ALA A 72 1.69 -6.76 -9.93
N SER A 73 1.90 -5.58 -9.39
CA SER A 73 1.86 -5.32 -7.95
C SER A 73 0.46 -5.47 -7.36
N LEU A 74 -0.57 -5.04 -8.07
CA LEU A 74 -1.96 -5.23 -7.65
C LEU A 74 -2.34 -6.72 -7.68
N LEU A 75 -1.92 -7.45 -8.71
CA LEU A 75 -2.13 -8.90 -8.78
C LEU A 75 -1.42 -9.61 -7.63
N TRP A 76 -0.16 -9.31 -7.38
CA TRP A 76 0.62 -9.85 -6.27
C TRP A 76 -0.04 -9.55 -4.91
N LEU A 77 -0.39 -8.31 -4.66
CA LEU A 77 -1.05 -7.92 -3.41
C LEU A 77 -2.40 -8.60 -3.24
N SER A 78 -3.14 -8.80 -4.33
CA SER A 78 -4.41 -9.53 -4.32
C SER A 78 -4.25 -11.00 -3.92
N GLN A 79 -3.17 -11.63 -4.35
CA GLN A 79 -2.86 -13.01 -3.98
C GLN A 79 -2.50 -13.09 -2.49
N CYS A 80 -1.63 -12.21 -2.00
CA CYS A 80 -1.32 -12.11 -0.57
C CYS A 80 -2.57 -11.85 0.29
N TRP A 81 -3.48 -11.00 -0.20
CA TRP A 81 -4.72 -10.67 0.49
C TRP A 81 -5.68 -11.87 0.56
N ASN A 82 -5.80 -12.64 -0.53
CA ASN A 82 -6.71 -13.77 -0.63
C ASN A 82 -6.31 -14.95 0.25
N VAL A 83 -5.02 -15.18 0.51
CA VAL A 83 -4.54 -16.25 1.38
C VAL A 83 -5.13 -16.17 2.78
N SER A 84 -5.50 -14.97 3.25
CA SER A 84 -6.06 -14.77 4.59
C SER A 84 -7.59 -14.89 4.68
N LEU A 85 -8.31 -15.03 3.54
CA LEU A 85 -9.77 -14.97 3.53
C LEU A 85 -10.47 -16.13 4.23
N ASP A 86 -9.79 -17.28 4.39
CA ASP A 86 -10.42 -18.51 4.91
C ASP A 86 -10.49 -18.55 6.44
N SER A 87 -9.72 -17.74 7.17
CA SER A 87 -9.69 -17.78 8.64
C SER A 87 -9.97 -16.42 9.32
N ASP A 88 -9.27 -15.37 8.94
CA ASP A 88 -9.51 -14.01 9.47
C ASP A 88 -8.98 -12.97 8.49
N PRO A 89 -9.85 -12.28 7.76
CA PRO A 89 -9.45 -11.37 6.68
C PRO A 89 -8.72 -10.14 7.21
N TYR A 90 -7.70 -9.69 6.49
CA TYR A 90 -7.08 -8.39 6.75
C TYR A 90 -8.10 -7.26 6.59
N HIS A 91 -8.04 -6.28 7.50
CA HIS A 91 -8.96 -5.15 7.50
C HIS A 91 -8.30 -3.82 7.18
N GLY A 92 -6.98 -3.74 7.26
CA GLY A 92 -6.23 -2.51 7.03
C GLY A 92 -4.88 -2.74 6.40
N ILE A 93 -4.32 -1.66 5.87
CA ILE A 93 -2.99 -1.64 5.29
C ILE A 93 -2.20 -0.50 5.94
N LEU A 94 -0.99 -0.81 6.41
CA LEU A 94 0.04 0.18 6.74
C LEU A 94 1.09 0.13 5.62
N ALA A 95 1.30 1.24 4.96
CA ALA A 95 2.19 1.32 3.82
C ALA A 95 3.14 2.52 3.91
N PHE A 96 4.34 2.38 3.33
CA PHE A 96 5.40 3.38 3.37
C PHE A 96 5.83 3.80 1.96
N SER A 97 6.06 5.09 1.75
CA SER A 97 6.67 5.66 0.54
C SER A 97 5.92 5.23 -0.74
N GLN A 98 6.57 4.56 -1.67
CA GLN A 98 5.96 4.04 -2.89
C GLN A 98 4.84 3.02 -2.61
N GLY A 99 4.98 2.18 -1.56
CA GLY A 99 3.92 1.31 -1.09
C GLY A 99 2.69 2.09 -0.61
N ALA A 100 2.89 3.26 0.04
CA ALA A 100 1.79 4.13 0.44
C ALA A 100 1.10 4.78 -0.76
N ALA A 101 1.84 5.12 -1.81
CA ALA A 101 1.26 5.60 -3.06
C ALA A 101 0.37 4.53 -3.72
N LEU A 102 0.82 3.26 -3.75
CA LEU A 102 0.00 2.14 -4.24
C LEU A 102 -1.21 1.90 -3.34
N ALA A 103 -1.02 1.82 -2.02
CA ALA A 103 -2.08 1.55 -1.06
C ALA A 103 -3.19 2.61 -1.09
N ALA A 104 -2.86 3.86 -1.37
CA ALA A 104 -3.82 4.94 -1.52
C ALA A 104 -4.81 4.74 -2.69
N MET A 105 -4.44 3.93 -3.68
CA MET A 105 -5.29 3.61 -4.84
C MET A 105 -6.27 2.47 -4.56
N LEU A 106 -5.97 1.60 -3.59
CA LEU A 106 -6.79 0.41 -3.31
C LEU A 106 -8.24 0.73 -2.97
N PRO A 107 -8.58 1.77 -2.20
CA PRO A 107 -9.99 2.13 -1.94
C PRO A 107 -10.80 2.39 -3.22
N LEU A 108 -10.20 3.01 -4.24
CA LEU A 108 -10.85 3.26 -5.52
C LEU A 108 -11.06 1.97 -6.34
N ILE A 109 -10.16 1.00 -6.14
CA ILE A 109 -10.25 -0.32 -6.74
C ILE A 109 -11.31 -1.15 -6.01
N THR A 110 -11.37 -1.12 -4.67
CA THR A 110 -12.32 -1.91 -3.87
C THR A 110 -13.77 -1.55 -4.17
N ALA A 111 -14.05 -0.31 -4.48
CA ALA A 111 -15.38 0.13 -4.89
C ALA A 111 -15.88 -0.58 -6.16
N ARG A 112 -14.98 -1.22 -6.92
CA ARG A 112 -15.23 -1.82 -8.24
C ARG A 112 -14.82 -3.29 -8.35
N HIS A 113 -13.97 -3.78 -7.46
CA HIS A 113 -13.46 -5.15 -7.46
C HIS A 113 -13.56 -5.80 -6.09
N TYR A 114 -14.06 -7.02 -6.07
CA TYR A 114 -14.31 -7.79 -4.84
C TYR A 114 -13.02 -8.11 -4.04
N VAL A 115 -11.84 -8.11 -4.68
CA VAL A 115 -10.59 -8.60 -4.09
C VAL A 115 -10.25 -7.95 -2.75
N PHE A 116 -10.33 -6.63 -2.67
CA PHE A 116 -10.05 -5.90 -1.43
C PHE A 116 -11.33 -5.51 -0.65
N SER A 117 -12.44 -6.21 -0.83
CA SER A 117 -13.75 -5.87 -0.24
C SER A 117 -13.77 -5.82 1.28
N LYS A 118 -12.77 -6.44 1.94
CA LYS A 118 -12.60 -6.40 3.40
C LYS A 118 -11.70 -5.27 3.89
N LEU A 119 -11.07 -4.52 2.99
CA LEU A 119 -10.29 -3.33 3.37
C LEU A 119 -11.23 -2.28 4.00
N ARG A 120 -10.87 -1.77 5.17
CA ARG A 120 -11.66 -0.84 5.97
C ARG A 120 -10.93 0.45 6.29
N PHE A 121 -9.61 0.45 6.22
CA PHE A 121 -8.79 1.63 6.46
C PHE A 121 -7.40 1.48 5.83
N VAL A 122 -6.75 2.62 5.62
CA VAL A 122 -5.35 2.69 5.19
C VAL A 122 -4.55 3.60 6.10
N MET A 123 -3.29 3.25 6.34
CA MET A 123 -2.31 4.07 7.05
C MET A 123 -1.12 4.32 6.11
N LEU A 124 -0.89 5.57 5.76
CA LEU A 124 -0.02 5.99 4.67
C LEU A 124 1.14 6.84 5.22
N VAL A 125 2.33 6.26 5.25
CA VAL A 125 3.54 6.92 5.74
C VAL A 125 4.33 7.48 4.57
N SER A 126 4.60 8.77 4.56
CA SER A 126 5.32 9.46 3.47
C SER A 126 4.74 9.12 2.09
N GLY A 127 3.40 9.03 2.01
CA GLY A 127 2.70 8.74 0.76
C GLY A 127 2.67 9.96 -0.17
N TYR A 128 2.50 9.71 -1.46
CA TYR A 128 2.40 10.73 -2.49
C TYR A 128 1.47 10.28 -3.63
N ILE A 129 1.06 11.20 -4.49
CA ILE A 129 0.35 10.88 -5.73
C ILE A 129 1.40 10.70 -6.83
N PRO A 130 1.53 9.50 -7.42
CA PRO A 130 2.47 9.27 -8.52
C PRO A 130 2.23 10.20 -9.71
N ASN A 131 3.27 10.60 -10.41
CA ASN A 131 3.18 11.39 -11.63
C ASN A 131 3.98 10.72 -12.76
N PRO A 132 3.37 10.31 -13.85
CA PRO A 132 1.94 10.41 -14.14
C PRO A 132 1.10 9.53 -13.21
N PRO A 133 -0.19 9.81 -13.05
CA PRO A 133 -1.07 8.91 -12.30
C PRO A 133 -1.17 7.57 -13.03
N PRO A 134 -1.31 6.45 -12.28
CA PRO A 134 -1.29 5.12 -12.87
C PRO A 134 -2.43 4.88 -13.85
N SER A 135 -2.10 4.38 -15.01
CA SER A 135 -3.06 3.98 -16.06
C SER A 135 -3.47 2.51 -15.93
N ALA A 136 -3.41 1.92 -14.75
CA ALA A 136 -3.72 0.52 -14.54
C ALA A 136 -5.16 0.18 -14.97
N GLY A 137 -5.28 -0.80 -15.86
CA GLY A 137 -6.52 -1.17 -16.51
C GLY A 137 -7.41 -2.13 -15.73
N PHE A 138 -7.59 -1.92 -14.43
CA PHE A 138 -8.61 -2.64 -13.69
C PHE A 138 -9.99 -2.06 -14.02
N GLY A 139 -10.70 -2.66 -15.00
CA GLY A 139 -12.10 -2.39 -15.26
C GLY A 139 -12.44 -1.21 -16.18
N GLY A 140 -11.55 -0.82 -17.10
CA GLY A 140 -11.90 0.02 -18.25
C GLY A 140 -11.87 1.53 -18.07
N ALA A 141 -11.92 2.08 -16.87
CA ALA A 141 -11.55 3.47 -16.58
C ALA A 141 -10.19 3.47 -15.91
N THR A 142 -9.30 4.34 -16.33
CA THR A 142 -7.96 4.38 -15.75
C THR A 142 -8.03 4.83 -14.30
N LEU A 143 -7.27 4.19 -13.41
CA LEU A 143 -7.08 4.65 -12.02
C LEU A 143 -6.67 6.14 -11.97
N ALA A 144 -6.02 6.61 -13.01
CA ALA A 144 -5.65 8.00 -13.23
C ALA A 144 -6.84 8.95 -13.23
N ASP A 145 -7.92 8.60 -13.95
CA ASP A 145 -9.10 9.45 -14.06
C ASP A 145 -9.81 9.56 -12.71
N HIS A 146 -9.83 8.46 -11.94
CA HIS A 146 -10.45 8.44 -10.61
C HIS A 146 -9.61 9.16 -9.57
N PHE A 147 -8.28 8.99 -9.59
CA PHE A 147 -7.39 9.69 -8.68
C PHE A 147 -7.38 11.21 -8.90
N SER A 148 -7.68 11.67 -10.11
CA SER A 148 -7.73 13.11 -10.43
C SER A 148 -9.06 13.77 -10.08
N THR A 149 -10.18 13.00 -10.06
CA THR A 149 -11.53 13.56 -9.99
C THR A 149 -12.33 13.16 -8.75
N GLU A 150 -12.05 12.00 -8.14
CA GLU A 150 -12.83 11.48 -7.02
C GLU A 150 -12.11 11.66 -5.68
N PHE A 151 -12.87 11.92 -4.61
CA PHE A 151 -12.38 11.81 -3.25
C PHE A 151 -12.45 10.36 -2.78
N VAL A 152 -11.46 9.97 -1.97
CA VAL A 152 -11.39 8.63 -1.38
C VAL A 152 -12.19 8.65 -0.07
N ASP A 153 -13.35 8.01 -0.06
CA ASP A 153 -14.18 7.84 1.14
C ASP A 153 -13.80 6.53 1.85
N MET A 154 -12.63 6.56 2.48
CA MET A 154 -12.13 5.48 3.32
C MET A 154 -11.35 6.06 4.49
N PRO A 155 -11.59 5.57 5.73
CA PRO A 155 -10.82 5.99 6.89
C PRO A 155 -9.31 5.88 6.64
N SER A 156 -8.59 6.97 6.85
CA SER A 156 -7.17 7.02 6.57
C SER A 156 -6.37 7.72 7.67
N LEU A 157 -5.16 7.23 7.92
CA LEU A 157 -4.15 7.90 8.73
C LEU A 157 -2.96 8.23 7.84
N HIS A 158 -2.60 9.49 7.78
CA HIS A 158 -1.43 9.96 7.04
C HIS A 158 -0.33 10.38 8.02
N ILE A 159 0.86 9.79 7.89
CA ILE A 159 2.04 10.10 8.70
C ILE A 159 3.02 10.85 7.81
N VAL A 160 3.24 12.14 8.11
CA VAL A 160 3.93 13.09 7.24
C VAL A 160 5.17 13.66 7.93
N GLY A 161 6.35 13.39 7.38
CA GLY A 161 7.62 13.96 7.83
C GLY A 161 7.80 15.39 7.34
N GLN A 162 8.01 16.34 8.25
CA GLN A 162 8.21 17.76 7.91
C GLN A 162 9.59 18.05 7.33
N ALA A 163 10.60 17.26 7.72
CA ALA A 163 11.96 17.32 7.17
C ALA A 163 12.20 16.28 6.06
N ASN A 164 11.14 15.75 5.44
CA ASN A 164 11.25 14.76 4.37
C ASN A 164 11.72 15.44 3.08
N ASP A 165 12.87 15.00 2.56
CA ASP A 165 13.53 15.49 1.34
C ASP A 165 13.39 14.52 0.14
N ILE A 166 12.86 13.32 0.37
CA ILE A 166 12.59 12.30 -0.68
C ILE A 166 11.17 12.45 -1.20
N VAL A 167 10.18 12.46 -0.28
CA VAL A 167 8.78 12.80 -0.57
C VAL A 167 8.47 14.07 0.19
N LEU A 168 8.43 15.18 -0.53
CA LEU A 168 8.22 16.51 0.09
C LEU A 168 6.91 16.56 0.87
N PRO A 169 6.86 17.29 2.00
CA PRO A 169 5.62 17.46 2.77
C PRO A 169 4.45 17.98 1.92
N SER A 170 4.73 18.79 0.90
CA SER A 170 3.73 19.28 -0.06
C SER A 170 3.11 18.16 -0.89
N GLU A 171 3.89 17.14 -1.28
CA GLU A 171 3.40 16.00 -2.04
C GLU A 171 2.51 15.11 -1.18
N SER A 172 2.94 14.81 0.05
CA SER A 172 2.11 14.09 1.02
C SER A 172 0.82 14.84 1.33
N ASN A 173 0.87 16.17 1.46
CA ASN A 173 -0.33 16.99 1.67
C ASN A 173 -1.30 16.95 0.47
N ARG A 174 -0.80 16.87 -0.76
CA ARG A 174 -1.66 16.67 -1.94
C ARG A 174 -2.40 15.34 -1.86
N LEU A 175 -1.75 14.27 -1.38
CA LEU A 175 -2.41 12.99 -1.15
C LEU A 175 -3.45 13.08 -0.03
N VAL A 176 -3.11 13.70 1.12
CA VAL A 176 -4.04 13.93 2.24
C VAL A 176 -5.34 14.57 1.76
N GLN A 177 -5.26 15.59 0.91
CA GLN A 177 -6.41 16.31 0.37
C GLN A 177 -7.33 15.46 -0.52
N ARG A 178 -6.92 14.27 -0.90
CA ARG A 178 -7.75 13.33 -1.68
C ARG A 178 -8.66 12.47 -0.82
N PHE A 179 -8.45 12.43 0.49
CA PHE A 179 -9.25 11.63 1.40
C PHE A 179 -10.31 12.46 2.12
N VAL A 180 -11.45 11.84 2.39
CA VAL A 180 -12.53 12.42 3.20
C VAL A 180 -12.16 12.23 4.67
N ASP A 181 -12.17 13.31 5.45
CA ASP A 181 -11.88 13.33 6.89
C ASP A 181 -10.62 12.55 7.31
N PRO A 182 -9.44 12.80 6.68
CA PRO A 182 -8.23 12.08 6.99
C PRO A 182 -7.69 12.45 8.38
N VAL A 183 -7.20 11.45 9.13
CA VAL A 183 -6.37 11.69 10.31
C VAL A 183 -4.94 11.97 9.85
N VAL A 184 -4.31 13.05 10.33
CA VAL A 184 -2.96 13.43 9.92
C VAL A 184 -2.06 13.58 11.14
N TYR A 185 -0.99 12.79 11.19
CA TYR A 185 0.10 12.93 12.15
C TYR A 185 1.35 13.51 11.47
N ARG A 186 1.88 14.60 12.02
CA ARG A 186 3.08 15.27 11.50
C ARG A 186 4.22 15.12 12.48
N HIS A 187 5.43 14.85 11.96
CA HIS A 187 6.63 14.72 12.75
C HIS A 187 7.80 15.46 12.12
N ASP A 188 8.78 15.86 12.92
CA ASP A 188 9.92 16.68 12.49
C ASP A 188 11.04 15.87 11.81
N HIS A 189 10.89 14.54 11.68
CA HIS A 189 11.87 13.69 11.01
C HIS A 189 11.70 13.71 9.48
N GLY A 190 12.68 13.10 8.79
CA GLY A 190 12.71 12.93 7.33
C GLY A 190 11.84 11.77 6.83
N HIS A 191 12.37 11.04 5.84
CA HIS A 191 11.67 9.93 5.16
C HIS A 191 11.67 8.65 5.99
N CYS A 192 10.81 8.57 6.99
CA CYS A 192 10.72 7.39 7.88
C CYS A 192 9.36 7.28 8.55
N LEU A 193 9.07 6.09 9.09
CA LEU A 193 8.09 5.91 10.15
C LEU A 193 8.80 6.18 11.49
N PRO A 194 8.41 7.21 12.26
CA PRO A 194 9.11 7.52 13.50
C PRO A 194 8.91 6.43 14.56
N ALA A 195 9.99 5.92 15.11
CA ALA A 195 9.96 4.95 16.21
C ALA A 195 9.76 5.68 17.57
N THR A 196 8.74 6.52 17.66
CA THR A 196 8.40 7.28 18.86
C THR A 196 7.13 6.75 19.53
N LEU A 197 7.04 6.85 20.85
CA LEU A 197 5.83 6.45 21.59
C LEU A 197 4.60 7.23 21.10
N GLU A 198 4.77 8.50 20.76
CA GLU A 198 3.69 9.34 20.24
C GLU A 198 3.13 8.79 18.91
N CYS A 199 4.01 8.47 17.96
CA CYS A 199 3.60 7.88 16.67
C CYS A 199 2.87 6.54 16.88
N PHE A 200 3.41 5.67 17.73
CA PHE A 200 2.77 4.39 18.04
C PHE A 200 1.42 4.55 18.74
N ASN A 201 1.27 5.55 19.61
CA ASN A 201 -0.02 5.85 20.25
C ASN A 201 -1.06 6.32 19.21
N VAL A 202 -0.67 7.16 18.26
CA VAL A 202 -1.56 7.62 17.17
C VAL A 202 -2.02 6.43 16.30
N ILE A 203 -1.08 5.57 15.89
CA ILE A 203 -1.38 4.36 15.12
C ILE A 203 -2.31 3.43 15.92
N GLY A 204 -1.99 3.16 17.18
CA GLY A 204 -2.77 2.28 18.05
C GLY A 204 -4.18 2.79 18.28
N GLU A 205 -4.35 4.09 18.52
CA GLU A 205 -5.66 4.72 18.70
C GLU A 205 -6.47 4.67 17.40
N PHE A 206 -5.86 4.95 16.25
CA PHE A 206 -6.52 4.86 14.95
C PHE A 206 -7.05 3.44 14.69
N ILE A 207 -6.20 2.40 14.89
CA ILE A 207 -6.60 0.99 14.71
C ILE A 207 -7.70 0.61 15.71
N ARG A 208 -7.59 1.04 16.98
CA ARG A 208 -8.59 0.75 18.01
C ARG A 208 -9.97 1.30 17.64
N GLN A 209 -10.04 2.52 17.14
CA GLN A 209 -11.30 3.14 16.70
C GLN A 209 -11.92 2.36 15.55
N ARG A 210 -11.13 1.95 14.55
CA ARG A 210 -11.62 1.15 13.41
C ARG A 210 -12.08 -0.24 13.84
N GLY A 211 -11.36 -0.89 14.77
CA GLY A 211 -11.76 -2.17 15.34
C GLY A 211 -13.11 -2.11 16.07
N LEU A 212 -13.39 -1.05 16.81
CA LEU A 212 -14.68 -0.84 17.47
C LEU A 212 -15.83 -0.65 16.49
N GLU A 213 -15.60 0.03 15.37
CA GLU A 213 -16.59 0.19 14.31
C GLU A 213 -16.93 -1.14 13.65
N LEU A 214 -15.94 -1.98 13.37
CA LEU A 214 -16.14 -3.33 12.83
C LEU A 214 -16.97 -4.22 13.77
N MET A 215 -16.76 -4.13 15.08
CA MET A 215 -17.55 -4.89 16.07
C MET A 215 -19.01 -4.44 16.07
N LYS A 216 -19.30 -3.16 15.93
CA LYS A 216 -20.68 -2.64 15.88
C LYS A 216 -21.45 -3.15 14.65
N VAL A 217 -20.79 -3.21 13.50
CA VAL A 217 -21.40 -3.71 12.25
C VAL A 217 -21.70 -5.19 12.32
N ARG A 218 -20.91 -5.99 13.06
CA ARG A 218 -21.17 -7.44 13.24
C ARG A 218 -22.33 -7.72 14.23
N SER A 219 -22.75 -6.74 15.03
CA SER A 219 -23.77 -6.86 16.07
C SER A 219 -25.15 -6.33 15.63
N SER A 220 -25.22 -5.70 14.47
CA SER A 220 -26.44 -5.19 13.82
C SER A 220 -26.90 -6.13 12.71
#